data_677af247dfd497f16eb57a7162b7bef3
#
_entry.id   677af247dfd497f16eb57a7162b7bef3
#
_cell.length_a   1.000
_cell.length_b   1.000
_cell.length_c   1.000
_cell.angle_alpha   90.00
_cell.angle_beta   90.00
_cell.angle_gamma   90.00
#
_symmetry.space_group_name_H-M   'P 1'
#
loop_
_entity.id
_entity.type
_entity.pdbx_description
1 polymer ?
#
loop_
_entity_poly.entity_id
_entity_poly.type
_entity_poly.pdbx_seq_one_letter_code
_entity_poly.pdbx_strand_id
1 'polypeptide(L)'
;GTPTRVLVEPTLPTTVSIAYLRPWRKVDDTIAYNEQLLIDALALQIINRRLEVQARSGGNYLFAEVAQEDISRTADATLVSVTPVGDQWEAATKDVRAIIADATETPPSRADIDREKILFGNALRTMLDSYPFEAAAKQADDIVQAVDIRETVAAPKTVVQVFEGMKAKITPERLLASTQSLFKADVTRLMLSS
;
A
#
# COMPACT_ATOMS: atom_id res chain seq x y z
N GLY A 1 5.43 -1.29 -29.49
CA GLY A 1 4.65 -2.17 -28.62
C GLY A 1 5.44 -2.54 -27.37
N THR A 2 4.79 -2.70 -26.24
CA THR A 2 5.45 -3.19 -25.03
C THR A 2 5.86 -4.64 -25.25
N PRO A 3 7.13 -5.03 -25.05
CA PRO A 3 7.54 -6.40 -25.26
C PRO A 3 6.81 -7.32 -24.27
N THR A 4 6.15 -8.35 -24.80
CA THR A 4 5.59 -9.43 -23.99
C THR A 4 6.67 -10.49 -23.83
N ARG A 5 6.94 -10.89 -22.60
CA ARG A 5 7.80 -12.05 -22.27
C ARG A 5 6.95 -13.08 -21.56
N VAL A 6 7.11 -14.34 -21.94
CA VAL A 6 6.51 -15.47 -21.25
C VAL A 6 7.64 -16.21 -20.54
N LEU A 7 7.53 -16.33 -19.22
CA LEU A 7 8.40 -17.14 -18.39
C LEU A 7 7.49 -18.13 -17.66
N VAL A 8 7.75 -19.40 -17.84
CA VAL A 8 7.04 -20.47 -17.14
C VAL A 8 7.95 -21.05 -16.06
N GLU A 9 7.54 -20.99 -14.82
CA GLU A 9 8.26 -21.53 -13.67
C GLU A 9 7.31 -22.48 -12.91
N PRO A 10 7.34 -23.78 -13.24
CA PRO A 10 6.32 -24.75 -12.78
C PRO A 10 6.24 -24.91 -11.25
N THR A 11 7.21 -24.40 -10.51
CA THR A 11 7.29 -24.49 -9.05
C THR A 11 6.64 -23.30 -8.32
N LEU A 12 6.32 -22.24 -9.06
CA LEU A 12 5.72 -21.04 -8.47
C LEU A 12 4.18 -21.13 -8.52
N PRO A 13 3.51 -20.64 -7.47
CA PRO A 13 2.05 -20.50 -7.52
C PRO A 13 1.68 -19.43 -8.57
N THR A 14 0.53 -19.60 -9.20
CA THR A 14 -0.01 -18.60 -10.12
C THR A 14 -0.25 -17.28 -9.37
N THR A 15 0.39 -16.22 -9.82
CA THR A 15 0.21 -14.87 -9.28
C THR A 15 0.11 -13.85 -10.40
N VAL A 16 -0.71 -12.83 -10.17
CA VAL A 16 -0.76 -11.63 -11.03
C VAL A 16 -0.19 -10.46 -10.25
N SER A 17 0.75 -9.75 -10.84
CA SER A 17 1.28 -8.51 -10.29
C SER A 17 1.07 -7.37 -11.27
N ILE A 18 0.53 -6.25 -10.78
CA ILE A 18 0.37 -5.02 -11.57
C ILE A 18 1.18 -3.93 -10.87
N ALA A 19 2.13 -3.33 -11.59
CA ALA A 19 2.95 -2.24 -11.10
C ALA A 19 2.53 -0.92 -11.76
N TYR A 20 2.19 0.06 -10.96
CA TYR A 20 1.97 1.46 -11.34
C TYR A 20 3.22 2.24 -10.99
N LEU A 21 4.05 2.54 -12.00
CA LEU A 21 5.39 3.10 -11.82
C LEU A 21 5.40 4.60 -12.09
N ARG A 22 6.06 5.32 -11.21
CA ARG A 22 6.33 6.76 -11.29
C ARG A 22 7.84 7.00 -11.18
N PRO A 23 8.41 8.04 -11.78
CA PRO A 23 9.80 8.41 -11.55
C PRO A 23 10.03 8.72 -10.08
N TRP A 24 11.08 8.14 -9.52
CA TRP A 24 11.51 8.51 -8.16
C TRP A 24 11.87 9.99 -8.08
N ARG A 25 11.47 10.63 -7.01
CA ARG A 25 11.81 12.03 -6.74
C ARG A 25 12.34 12.15 -5.32
N LYS A 26 13.45 12.86 -5.18
CA LYS A 26 13.90 13.25 -3.85
C LYS A 26 12.85 14.18 -3.23
N VAL A 27 12.37 13.82 -2.08
CA VAL A 27 11.45 14.64 -1.27
C VAL A 27 12.15 15.02 0.02
N ASP A 28 11.94 16.26 0.46
CA ASP A 28 12.42 16.67 1.79
C ASP A 28 11.47 16.10 2.86
N ASP A 29 12.06 15.48 3.86
CA ASP A 29 11.33 14.87 4.97
C ASP A 29 10.79 15.94 5.91
N THR A 30 9.57 16.37 5.64
CA THR A 30 8.84 17.38 6.40
C THR A 30 7.62 16.75 7.11
N ILE A 31 7.10 17.45 8.13
CA ILE A 31 5.84 17.03 8.79
C ILE A 31 4.71 16.87 7.75
N ALA A 32 4.61 17.79 6.78
CA ALA A 32 3.59 17.73 5.74
C ALA A 32 3.73 16.50 4.84
N TYR A 33 4.97 16.12 4.51
CA TYR A 33 5.25 14.88 3.78
C TYR A 33 4.85 13.64 4.59
N ASN A 34 5.24 13.59 5.86
CA ASN A 34 4.88 12.49 6.76
C ASN A 34 3.36 12.40 7.01
N GLU A 35 2.66 13.53 7.12
CA GLU A 35 1.20 13.54 7.13
C GLU A 35 0.61 12.92 5.84
N GLN A 36 1.22 13.19 4.68
CA GLN A 36 0.76 12.61 3.42
C GLN A 36 1.02 11.10 3.35
N LEU A 37 2.17 10.62 3.80
CA LEU A 37 2.46 9.19 3.90
C LEU A 37 1.43 8.46 4.77
N LEU A 38 1.00 9.06 5.90
CA LEU A 38 -0.04 8.48 6.75
C LEU A 38 -1.41 8.47 6.06
N ILE A 39 -1.74 9.48 5.25
CA ILE A 39 -2.96 9.49 4.43
C ILE A 39 -2.90 8.38 3.37
N ASP A 40 -1.77 8.23 2.69
CA ASP A 40 -1.56 7.21 1.66
C ASP A 40 -1.68 5.81 2.28
N ALA A 41 -1.08 5.58 3.45
CA ALA A 41 -1.21 4.33 4.18
C ALA A 41 -2.67 4.02 4.55
N LEU A 42 -3.44 5.00 5.02
CA LEU A 42 -4.86 4.81 5.32
C LEU A 42 -5.70 4.53 4.06
N ALA A 43 -5.41 5.20 2.94
CA ALA A 43 -6.07 4.95 1.68
C ALA A 43 -5.82 3.50 1.21
N LEU A 44 -4.58 3.01 1.30
CA LEU A 44 -4.24 1.62 1.01
C LEU A 44 -4.93 0.63 1.94
N GLN A 45 -5.00 0.91 3.25
CA GLN A 45 -5.71 0.05 4.20
C GLN A 45 -7.20 -0.10 3.85
N ILE A 46 -7.87 0.98 3.44
CA ILE A 46 -9.27 0.93 3.02
C ILE A 46 -9.44 0.05 1.78
N ILE A 47 -8.55 0.18 0.79
CA ILE A 47 -8.58 -0.65 -0.42
C ILE A 47 -8.32 -2.11 -0.07
N ASN A 48 -7.28 -2.40 0.71
CA ASN A 48 -6.92 -3.75 1.13
C ASN A 48 -8.04 -4.42 1.92
N ARG A 49 -8.76 -3.67 2.75
CA ARG A 49 -9.95 -4.16 3.44
C ARG A 49 -11.06 -4.57 2.46
N ARG A 50 -11.31 -3.79 1.42
CA ARG A 50 -12.31 -4.12 0.39
C ARG A 50 -11.90 -5.38 -0.38
N LEU A 51 -10.61 -5.52 -0.72
CA LEU A 51 -10.06 -6.72 -1.35
C LEU A 51 -10.23 -7.94 -0.45
N GLU A 52 -9.92 -7.83 0.84
CA GLU A 52 -10.09 -8.91 1.82
C GLU A 52 -11.55 -9.34 1.96
N VAL A 53 -12.48 -8.40 2.04
CA VAL A 53 -13.93 -8.69 2.12
C VAL A 53 -14.40 -9.45 0.88
N GLN A 54 -13.97 -9.04 -0.31
CA GLN A 54 -14.33 -9.74 -1.56
C GLN A 54 -13.75 -11.16 -1.60
N ALA A 55 -12.49 -11.35 -1.19
CA ALA A 55 -11.88 -12.68 -1.11
C ALA A 55 -12.67 -13.61 -0.18
N ARG A 56 -13.02 -13.13 1.01
CA ARG A 56 -13.81 -13.89 2.01
C ARG A 56 -15.25 -14.18 1.57
N SER A 57 -15.79 -13.35 0.70
CA SER A 57 -17.16 -13.51 0.15
C SER A 57 -17.23 -14.48 -1.03
N GLY A 58 -16.16 -15.20 -1.34
CA GLY A 58 -16.11 -16.14 -2.46
C GLY A 58 -15.73 -15.48 -3.78
N GLY A 59 -14.87 -14.46 -3.75
CA GLY A 59 -14.27 -13.87 -4.95
C GLY A 59 -13.36 -14.84 -5.72
N ASN A 60 -12.94 -14.42 -6.91
CA ASN A 60 -12.11 -15.26 -7.79
C ASN A 60 -10.62 -15.31 -7.36
N TYR A 61 -10.26 -14.77 -6.20
CA TYR A 61 -8.90 -14.78 -5.65
C TYR A 61 -8.89 -15.15 -4.17
N LEU A 62 -7.81 -15.79 -3.74
CA LEU A 62 -7.56 -16.16 -2.34
C LEU A 62 -7.03 -14.98 -1.55
N PHE A 63 -6.19 -14.17 -2.19
CA PHE A 63 -5.53 -13.03 -1.61
C PHE A 63 -5.29 -11.96 -2.67
N ALA A 64 -5.47 -10.71 -2.29
CA ALA A 64 -5.03 -9.56 -3.08
C ALA A 64 -4.61 -8.43 -2.14
N GLU A 65 -3.57 -7.71 -2.52
CA GLU A 65 -3.00 -6.62 -1.75
C GLU A 65 -2.52 -5.50 -2.66
N VAL A 66 -2.62 -4.28 -2.17
CA VAL A 66 -2.00 -3.10 -2.75
C VAL A 66 -0.98 -2.56 -1.76
N ALA A 67 0.25 -2.40 -2.22
CA ALA A 67 1.36 -1.84 -1.44
C ALA A 67 2.04 -0.70 -2.20
N GLN A 68 2.73 0.17 -1.46
CA GLN A 68 3.58 1.22 -2.01
C GLN A 68 5.03 0.87 -1.74
N GLU A 69 5.88 1.01 -2.74
CA GLU A 69 7.31 0.68 -2.63
C GLU A 69 8.19 1.75 -3.31
N ASP A 70 9.31 2.08 -2.68
CA ASP A 70 10.43 2.74 -3.31
C ASP A 70 11.36 1.67 -3.91
N ILE A 71 11.51 1.67 -5.22
CA ILE A 71 12.40 0.72 -5.91
C ILE A 71 13.80 1.30 -5.97
N SER A 72 14.51 1.26 -4.84
CA SER A 72 15.92 1.65 -4.71
C SER A 72 16.22 3.03 -5.34
N ARG A 73 15.36 4.01 -5.12
CA ARG A 73 15.47 5.37 -5.68
C ARG A 73 15.50 5.42 -7.22
N THR A 74 15.02 4.37 -7.86
CA THR A 74 14.87 4.32 -9.32
C THR A 74 13.45 4.66 -9.74
N ALA A 75 12.47 4.17 -8.99
CA ALA A 75 11.06 4.42 -9.23
C ALA A 75 10.25 4.31 -7.93
N ASP A 76 9.17 5.08 -7.85
CA ASP A 76 8.10 4.86 -6.88
C ASP A 76 7.06 3.94 -7.53
N ALA A 77 6.64 2.92 -6.82
CA ALA A 77 5.68 1.95 -7.32
C ALA A 77 4.45 1.84 -6.40
N THR A 78 3.28 1.70 -7.00
CA THR A 78 2.13 1.09 -6.34
C THR A 78 1.98 -0.30 -6.95
N LEU A 79 2.13 -1.33 -6.12
CA LEU A 79 2.09 -2.73 -6.51
C LEU A 79 0.76 -3.34 -6.12
N VAL A 80 0.14 -4.05 -7.04
CA VAL A 80 -1.05 -4.87 -6.80
C VAL A 80 -0.64 -6.32 -7.01
N SER A 81 -0.76 -7.11 -5.95
CA SER A 81 -0.49 -8.56 -5.99
C SER A 81 -1.79 -9.32 -5.85
N VAL A 82 -2.00 -10.34 -6.68
CA VAL A 82 -3.23 -11.14 -6.69
C VAL A 82 -2.87 -12.62 -6.77
N THR A 83 -3.37 -13.41 -5.83
CA THR A 83 -3.31 -14.87 -5.87
C THR A 83 -4.69 -15.39 -6.25
N PRO A 84 -4.90 -15.84 -7.49
CA PRO A 84 -6.21 -16.31 -7.95
C PRO A 84 -6.62 -17.64 -7.32
N VAL A 85 -7.90 -17.97 -7.39
CA VAL A 85 -8.41 -19.31 -7.10
C VAL A 85 -8.14 -20.20 -8.31
N GLY A 86 -7.27 -21.19 -8.15
CA GLY A 86 -6.88 -22.08 -9.28
C GLY A 86 -6.36 -21.27 -10.47
N ASP A 87 -6.88 -21.54 -11.66
CA ASP A 87 -6.45 -20.91 -12.90
C ASP A 87 -7.28 -19.65 -13.28
N GLN A 88 -8.07 -19.10 -12.34
CA GLN A 88 -9.01 -18.00 -12.61
C GLN A 88 -8.34 -16.62 -12.59
N TRP A 89 -7.12 -16.51 -13.07
CA TRP A 89 -6.33 -15.27 -12.99
C TRP A 89 -6.97 -14.08 -13.72
N GLU A 90 -7.67 -14.29 -14.85
CA GLU A 90 -8.38 -13.24 -15.59
C GLU A 90 -9.54 -12.68 -14.77
N ALA A 91 -10.38 -13.56 -14.20
CA ALA A 91 -11.50 -13.17 -13.36
C ALA A 91 -11.03 -12.48 -12.08
N ALA A 92 -10.01 -13.04 -11.42
CA ALA A 92 -9.39 -12.45 -10.24
C ALA A 92 -8.85 -11.04 -10.54
N THR A 93 -8.13 -10.86 -11.65
CA THR A 93 -7.59 -9.56 -12.07
C THR A 93 -8.71 -8.56 -12.36
N LYS A 94 -9.81 -9.01 -12.99
CA LYS A 94 -10.98 -8.16 -13.27
C LYS A 94 -11.64 -7.68 -11.98
N ASP A 95 -11.85 -8.57 -11.01
CA ASP A 95 -12.46 -8.23 -9.71
C ASP A 95 -11.63 -7.22 -8.96
N VAL A 96 -10.32 -7.44 -8.86
CA VAL A 96 -9.40 -6.52 -8.17
C VAL A 96 -9.36 -5.16 -8.85
N ARG A 97 -9.29 -5.12 -10.19
CA ARG A 97 -9.33 -3.86 -10.94
C ARG A 97 -10.65 -3.10 -10.79
N ALA A 98 -11.77 -3.80 -10.66
CA ALA A 98 -13.06 -3.17 -10.40
C ALA A 98 -13.09 -2.47 -9.03
N ILE A 99 -12.55 -3.12 -7.98
CA ILE A 99 -12.44 -2.53 -6.63
C ILE A 99 -11.53 -1.29 -6.66
N ILE A 100 -10.39 -1.35 -7.35
CA ILE A 100 -9.47 -0.22 -7.49
C ILE A 100 -10.13 0.92 -8.26
N ALA A 101 -10.83 0.62 -9.35
CA ALA A 101 -11.55 1.63 -10.13
C ALA A 101 -12.61 2.35 -9.29
N ASP A 102 -13.43 1.60 -8.55
CA ASP A 102 -14.39 2.20 -7.61
C ASP A 102 -13.71 3.08 -6.57
N ALA A 103 -12.59 2.61 -5.99
CA ALA A 103 -11.85 3.37 -4.99
C ALA A 103 -11.21 4.66 -5.55
N THR A 104 -10.90 4.73 -6.86
CA THR A 104 -10.39 5.94 -7.51
C THR A 104 -11.48 6.91 -7.96
N GLU A 105 -12.73 6.47 -8.02
CA GLU A 105 -13.87 7.28 -8.43
C GLU A 105 -14.74 7.73 -7.25
N THR A 106 -14.85 6.89 -6.21
CA THR A 106 -15.78 7.07 -5.09
C THR A 106 -15.02 7.32 -3.78
N PRO A 107 -15.27 8.43 -3.07
CA PRO A 107 -14.69 8.65 -1.76
C PRO A 107 -15.07 7.53 -0.78
N PRO A 108 -14.17 7.14 0.15
CA PRO A 108 -14.51 6.16 1.17
C PRO A 108 -15.59 6.69 2.12
N SER A 109 -16.42 5.80 2.66
CA SER A 109 -17.45 6.18 3.62
C SER A 109 -16.82 6.65 4.95
N ARG A 110 -17.55 7.51 5.70
CA ARG A 110 -17.11 7.92 7.03
C ARG A 110 -16.92 6.73 7.97
N ALA A 111 -17.79 5.73 7.87
CA ALA A 111 -17.69 4.51 8.68
C ALA A 111 -16.40 3.72 8.38
N ASP A 112 -16.01 3.62 7.11
CA ASP A 112 -14.73 2.99 6.73
C ASP A 112 -13.54 3.78 7.27
N ILE A 113 -13.57 5.10 7.12
CA ILE A 113 -12.52 5.99 7.63
C ILE A 113 -12.37 5.85 9.13
N ASP A 114 -13.46 5.93 9.89
CA ASP A 114 -13.42 5.88 11.35
C ASP A 114 -12.92 4.51 11.85
N ARG A 115 -13.35 3.43 11.19
CA ARG A 115 -12.83 2.08 11.48
C ARG A 115 -11.32 1.98 11.25
N GLU A 116 -10.83 2.38 10.08
CA GLU A 116 -9.40 2.26 9.76
C GLU A 116 -8.55 3.24 10.60
N LYS A 117 -9.05 4.42 10.97
CA LYS A 117 -8.38 5.33 11.92
C LYS A 117 -8.18 4.66 13.30
N ILE A 118 -9.18 3.92 13.78
CA ILE A 118 -9.07 3.20 15.06
C ILE A 118 -8.04 2.07 14.95
N LEU A 119 -8.13 1.25 13.91
CA LEU A 119 -7.23 0.12 13.70
C LEU A 119 -5.78 0.59 13.51
N PHE A 120 -5.58 1.60 12.68
CA PHE A 120 -4.26 2.17 12.42
C PHE A 120 -3.67 2.81 13.70
N GLY A 121 -4.47 3.57 14.44
CA GLY A 121 -4.05 4.15 15.70
C GLY A 121 -3.68 3.10 16.75
N ASN A 122 -4.40 1.98 16.80
CA ASN A 122 -4.06 0.85 17.69
C ASN A 122 -2.76 0.17 17.25
N ALA A 123 -2.55 -0.05 15.93
CA ALA A 123 -1.32 -0.61 15.40
C ALA A 123 -0.10 0.27 15.75
N LEU A 124 -0.22 1.60 15.60
CA LEU A 124 0.84 2.54 15.97
C LEU A 124 1.15 2.51 17.48
N ARG A 125 0.14 2.39 18.35
CA ARG A 125 0.36 2.26 19.78
C ARG A 125 1.03 0.93 20.14
N THR A 126 0.59 -0.17 19.54
CA THR A 126 1.24 -1.47 19.72
C THR A 126 2.70 -1.42 19.28
N MET A 127 3.01 -0.78 18.16
CA MET A 127 4.39 -0.56 17.72
C MET A 127 5.19 0.24 18.74
N LEU A 128 4.62 1.33 19.27
CA LEU A 128 5.27 2.14 20.30
C LEU A 128 5.56 1.33 21.58
N ASP A 129 4.59 0.53 22.02
CA ASP A 129 4.71 -0.28 23.24
C ASP A 129 5.72 -1.43 23.06
N SER A 130 5.84 -2.01 21.87
CA SER A 130 6.78 -3.09 21.56
C SER A 130 8.19 -2.62 21.25
N TYR A 131 8.37 -1.37 20.82
CA TYR A 131 9.65 -0.83 20.37
C TYR A 131 10.81 -1.00 21.39
N PRO A 132 10.63 -0.82 22.70
CA PRO A 132 11.71 -1.03 23.68
C PRO A 132 12.21 -2.48 23.75
N PHE A 133 11.40 -3.43 23.27
CA PHE A 133 11.69 -4.86 23.30
C PHE A 133 12.14 -5.41 21.93
N GLU A 134 12.23 -4.53 20.93
CA GLU A 134 12.65 -4.92 19.59
C GLU A 134 14.14 -5.25 19.56
N ALA A 135 14.49 -6.29 18.80
CA ALA A 135 15.89 -6.70 18.66
C ALA A 135 16.75 -5.56 18.10
N ALA A 136 17.91 -5.31 18.71
CA ALA A 136 18.82 -4.25 18.27
C ALA A 136 19.26 -4.41 16.80
N ALA A 137 19.39 -5.65 16.31
CA ALA A 137 19.68 -5.91 14.90
C ALA A 137 18.59 -5.35 13.98
N LYS A 138 17.30 -5.60 14.31
CA LYS A 138 16.19 -5.05 13.52
C LYS A 138 16.17 -3.51 13.55
N GLN A 139 16.39 -2.91 14.71
CA GLN A 139 16.47 -1.44 14.81
C GLN A 139 17.62 -0.87 13.97
N ALA A 140 18.76 -1.57 13.93
CA ALA A 140 19.90 -1.18 13.10
C ALA A 140 19.56 -1.30 11.60
N ASP A 141 18.91 -2.37 11.18
CA ASP A 141 18.48 -2.58 9.80
C ASP A 141 17.47 -1.51 9.37
N ASP A 142 16.48 -1.19 10.21
CA ASP A 142 15.50 -0.13 9.96
C ASP A 142 16.18 1.24 9.80
N ILE A 143 17.20 1.55 10.62
CA ILE A 143 18.00 2.78 10.49
C ILE A 143 18.77 2.81 9.17
N VAL A 144 19.43 1.70 8.81
CA VAL A 144 20.20 1.60 7.56
C VAL A 144 19.27 1.80 6.36
N GLN A 145 18.10 1.18 6.37
CA GLN A 145 17.12 1.32 5.31
C GLN A 145 16.61 2.76 5.19
N ALA A 146 16.24 3.40 6.31
CA ALA A 146 15.80 4.79 6.30
C ALA A 146 16.88 5.75 5.79
N VAL A 147 18.14 5.55 6.19
CA VAL A 147 19.28 6.34 5.68
C VAL A 147 19.48 6.11 4.18
N ASP A 148 19.32 4.88 3.70
CA ASP A 148 19.47 4.56 2.28
C ASP A 148 18.44 5.28 1.42
N ILE A 149 17.19 5.33 1.84
CA ILE A 149 16.12 6.06 1.14
C ILE A 149 16.07 7.56 1.51
N ARG A 150 16.97 8.02 2.39
CA ARG A 150 17.06 9.40 2.88
C ARG A 150 15.83 9.89 3.66
N GLU A 151 15.17 9.00 4.35
CA GLU A 151 14.14 9.33 5.31
C GLU A 151 14.72 9.59 6.70
N THR A 152 14.05 10.43 7.47
CA THR A 152 14.39 10.65 8.88
C THR A 152 13.91 9.46 9.70
N VAL A 153 14.79 8.88 10.51
CA VAL A 153 14.39 7.87 11.49
C VAL A 153 13.57 8.56 12.59
N ALA A 154 12.26 8.55 12.42
CA ALA A 154 11.36 9.11 13.41
C ALA A 154 11.15 8.12 14.56
N ALA A 155 11.31 8.59 15.81
CA ALA A 155 10.96 7.77 16.96
C ALA A 155 9.46 7.38 16.89
N PRO A 156 9.07 6.15 17.25
CA PRO A 156 7.68 5.68 17.21
C PRO A 156 6.70 6.63 17.91
N LYS A 157 7.11 7.25 19.02
CA LYS A 157 6.32 8.28 19.71
C LYS A 157 6.01 9.48 18.83
N THR A 158 6.94 9.92 17.99
CA THR A 158 6.75 11.05 17.05
C THR A 158 5.71 10.68 15.98
N VAL A 159 5.78 9.46 15.44
CA VAL A 159 4.80 8.97 14.45
C VAL A 159 3.39 8.96 15.05
N VAL A 160 3.24 8.45 16.28
CA VAL A 160 1.95 8.49 17.01
C VAL A 160 1.47 9.92 17.20
N GLN A 161 2.33 10.85 17.59
CA GLN A 161 1.96 12.25 17.80
C GLN A 161 1.51 12.94 16.49
N VAL A 162 2.21 12.70 15.39
CA VAL A 162 1.84 13.22 14.06
C VAL A 162 0.47 12.66 13.67
N PHE A 163 0.25 11.36 13.82
CA PHE A 163 -1.04 10.75 13.51
C PHE A 163 -2.18 11.33 14.35
N GLU A 164 -2.01 11.45 15.67
CA GLU A 164 -3.04 12.03 16.55
C GLU A 164 -3.36 13.48 16.16
N GLY A 165 -2.35 14.28 15.83
CA GLY A 165 -2.52 15.69 15.42
C GLY A 165 -3.21 15.85 14.07
N MET A 166 -3.10 14.87 13.17
CA MET A 166 -3.67 14.97 11.82
C MET A 166 -5.06 14.34 11.67
N LYS A 167 -5.58 13.65 12.70
CA LYS A 167 -6.87 12.91 12.61
C LYS A 167 -8.04 13.74 12.06
N ALA A 168 -8.11 15.04 12.40
CA ALA A 168 -9.12 15.94 11.88
C ALA A 168 -8.97 16.27 10.39
N LYS A 169 -7.76 16.09 9.84
CA LYS A 169 -7.42 16.32 8.43
C LYS A 169 -7.73 15.11 7.54
N ILE A 170 -8.11 13.96 8.12
CA ILE A 170 -8.45 12.74 7.40
C ILE A 170 -9.91 12.85 6.95
N THR A 171 -10.11 13.27 5.70
CA THR A 171 -11.44 13.44 5.10
C THR A 171 -11.63 12.51 3.90
N PRO A 172 -12.88 12.20 3.52
CA PRO A 172 -13.18 11.39 2.34
C PRO A 172 -12.51 11.91 1.07
N GLU A 173 -12.52 13.23 0.86
CA GLU A 173 -11.97 13.89 -0.32
C GLU A 173 -10.44 13.78 -0.35
N ARG A 174 -9.79 13.92 0.81
CA ARG A 174 -8.35 13.80 0.91
C ARG A 174 -7.88 12.36 0.66
N LEU A 175 -8.62 11.38 1.17
CA LEU A 175 -8.33 9.97 0.91
C LEU A 175 -8.59 9.59 -0.54
N LEU A 176 -9.64 10.11 -1.17
CA LEU A 176 -9.87 9.92 -2.61
C LEU A 176 -8.72 10.51 -3.43
N ALA A 177 -8.30 11.75 -3.14
CA ALA A 177 -7.18 12.37 -3.84
C ALA A 177 -5.87 11.58 -3.68
N SER A 178 -5.61 11.05 -2.49
CA SER A 178 -4.47 10.16 -2.22
C SER A 178 -4.58 8.88 -3.07
N THR A 179 -5.73 8.20 -3.05
CA THR A 179 -5.97 7.01 -3.87
C THR A 179 -5.74 7.29 -5.35
N GLN A 180 -6.27 8.39 -5.89
CA GLN A 180 -6.05 8.79 -7.28
C GLN A 180 -4.58 9.01 -7.60
N SER A 181 -3.83 9.62 -6.67
CA SER A 181 -2.38 9.83 -6.82
C SER A 181 -1.60 8.51 -6.83
N LEU A 182 -1.95 7.58 -5.96
CA LEU A 182 -1.31 6.27 -5.84
C LEU A 182 -1.43 5.44 -7.14
N PHE A 183 -2.58 5.50 -7.81
CA PHE A 183 -2.80 4.77 -9.06
C PHE A 183 -2.52 5.58 -10.33
N LYS A 184 -2.12 6.85 -10.19
CA LYS A 184 -1.60 7.64 -11.32
C LYS A 184 -0.17 7.20 -11.62
N ALA A 185 0.07 6.71 -12.84
CA ALA A 185 1.36 6.17 -13.23
C ALA A 185 1.77 6.63 -14.63
N ASP A 186 3.08 6.82 -14.83
CA ASP A 186 3.65 7.09 -16.16
C ASP A 186 3.76 5.79 -16.96
N VAL A 187 3.96 4.68 -16.25
CA VAL A 187 4.08 3.35 -16.83
C VAL A 187 3.34 2.32 -15.97
N THR A 188 2.51 1.49 -16.61
CA THR A 188 1.90 0.33 -15.97
C THR A 188 2.49 -0.95 -16.56
N ARG A 189 2.79 -1.92 -15.70
CA ARG A 189 3.26 -3.26 -16.08
C ARG A 189 2.40 -4.31 -15.42
N LEU A 190 2.08 -5.36 -16.17
CA LEU A 190 1.41 -6.55 -15.66
C LEU A 190 2.35 -7.74 -15.86
N MET A 191 2.49 -8.55 -14.83
CA MET A 191 3.21 -9.81 -14.84
C MET A 191 2.27 -10.90 -14.35
N LEU A 192 2.24 -11.99 -15.10
CA LEU A 192 1.62 -13.25 -14.69
C LEU A 192 2.75 -14.27 -14.54
N SER A 193 2.85 -14.88 -13.36
CA SER A 193 3.72 -16.03 -13.10
C SER A 193 2.86 -17.25 -12.83
N SER A 194 3.25 -18.38 -13.39
CA SER A 194 2.58 -19.67 -13.22
C SER A 194 3.56 -20.81 -13.44
#